data_3f151fc122df7280d6c5335443f317b2
#
_entry.id   3f151fc122df7280d6c5335443f317b2
#
_cell.length_a   1.000
_cell.length_b   1.000
_cell.length_c   1.000
_cell.angle_alpha   90.00
_cell.angle_beta   90.00
_cell.angle_gamma   90.00
#
_symmetry.space_group_name_H-M   'P 1'
#
loop_
_entity.id
_entity.type
_entity.pdbx_description
1 polymer ?
#
loop_
_entity_poly.entity_id
_entity_poly.type
_entity_poly.pdbx_seq_one_letter_code
_entity_poly.pdbx_strand_id
1 'polypeptide(L)'
;LALVNRKKVLWGAIASCVITVALFIYSPKGFFPEEDIGQLRVTVEASEDTSFKTMIALQDQAAKIVDSDPNVATSISILGGGQSSGRNTGRFFIILKPKGERQKMSKVMEGLRTKFREIPGIQVYMSPVQNLQLGGRSSKSRYQFTLQSVGFEGVNEWADKLLQKMRTDPIFRDVTSDSQLKGLNVKIDIDREKAASAGVSIADIRTALYSSFGERQVSTIYTPVNTYYVILETAEDDRQFETDLNKVYVRGRATDKLIPLSSLASFVRTVGPTAVNHQGQIPAVTISFNLAPDVFLGDATKAIDGFVKEVGLPPSIITSYGGDAAVFKSGQSSQIIL
;
A
#
# COMPACT_ATOMS: atom_id res chain seq x y z
N LEU A 1 -31.43 -2.40 -56.31
CA LEU A 1 -31.02 -1.00 -56.08
C LEU A 1 -29.49 -0.89 -55.92
N ALA A 2 -28.81 -1.73 -55.11
CA ALA A 2 -27.36 -1.68 -54.90
C ALA A 2 -26.55 -1.96 -56.18
N LEU A 3 -26.97 -2.93 -56.98
CA LEU A 3 -26.32 -3.29 -58.26
C LEU A 3 -26.44 -2.20 -59.32
N VAL A 4 -27.51 -1.41 -59.28
CA VAL A 4 -27.75 -0.29 -60.23
C VAL A 4 -26.87 0.92 -59.87
N ASN A 5 -26.59 1.13 -58.59
CA ASN A 5 -25.80 2.27 -58.10
C ASN A 5 -24.43 1.83 -57.54
N ARG A 6 -23.73 0.91 -58.20
CA ARG A 6 -22.48 0.28 -57.73
C ARG A 6 -21.45 1.28 -57.18
N LYS A 7 -21.21 2.39 -57.87
CA LYS A 7 -20.24 3.42 -57.42
C LYS A 7 -20.68 4.11 -56.14
N LYS A 8 -21.96 4.43 -55.96
CA LYS A 8 -22.48 5.09 -54.74
C LYS A 8 -22.41 4.15 -53.55
N VAL A 9 -22.72 2.87 -53.74
CA VAL A 9 -22.62 1.84 -52.70
C VAL A 9 -21.16 1.62 -52.31
N LEU A 10 -20.24 1.57 -53.28
CA LEU A 10 -18.80 1.44 -52.99
C LEU A 10 -18.27 2.62 -52.17
N TRP A 11 -18.60 3.86 -52.57
CA TRP A 11 -18.22 5.05 -51.80
C TRP A 11 -18.85 5.08 -50.41
N GLY A 12 -20.08 4.63 -50.25
CA GLY A 12 -20.73 4.46 -48.94
C GLY A 12 -20.02 3.46 -48.08
N ALA A 13 -19.60 2.31 -48.61
CA ALA A 13 -18.82 1.31 -47.88
C ALA A 13 -17.44 1.85 -47.49
N ILE A 14 -16.73 2.51 -48.37
CA ILE A 14 -15.43 3.13 -48.05
C ILE A 14 -15.60 4.20 -46.97
N ALA A 15 -16.59 5.07 -47.07
CA ALA A 15 -16.88 6.09 -46.07
C ALA A 15 -17.21 5.46 -44.70
N SER A 16 -17.99 4.38 -44.66
CA SER A 16 -18.28 3.64 -43.41
C SER A 16 -17.01 3.08 -42.79
N CYS A 17 -16.12 2.46 -43.58
CA CYS A 17 -14.84 1.97 -43.09
C CYS A 17 -13.97 3.09 -42.53
N VAL A 18 -13.86 4.22 -43.22
CA VAL A 18 -13.08 5.37 -42.77
C VAL A 18 -13.66 5.93 -41.45
N ILE A 19 -14.98 6.07 -41.37
CA ILE A 19 -15.66 6.53 -40.16
C ILE A 19 -15.43 5.55 -38.99
N THR A 20 -15.52 4.25 -39.26
CA THR A 20 -15.26 3.23 -38.24
C THR A 20 -13.84 3.31 -37.68
N VAL A 21 -12.85 3.44 -38.57
CA VAL A 21 -11.45 3.60 -38.16
C VAL A 21 -11.26 4.92 -37.40
N ALA A 22 -11.84 6.00 -37.85
CA ALA A 22 -11.78 7.29 -37.17
C ALA A 22 -12.42 7.20 -35.78
N LEU A 23 -13.61 6.64 -35.65
CA LEU A 23 -14.29 6.44 -34.37
C LEU A 23 -13.46 5.53 -33.44
N PHE A 24 -12.85 4.48 -33.98
CA PHE A 24 -11.99 3.61 -33.21
C PHE A 24 -10.76 4.33 -32.63
N ILE A 25 -10.16 5.24 -33.42
CA ILE A 25 -8.99 6.03 -32.99
C ILE A 25 -9.38 7.08 -31.93
N TYR A 26 -10.48 7.80 -32.19
CA TYR A 26 -10.92 8.92 -31.34
C TYR A 26 -11.79 8.51 -30.16
N SER A 27 -12.35 7.30 -30.16
CA SER A 27 -13.16 6.82 -29.03
C SER A 27 -12.31 6.68 -27.77
N PRO A 28 -12.75 7.24 -26.64
CA PRO A 28 -12.04 7.10 -25.37
C PRO A 28 -11.99 5.64 -24.96
N LYS A 29 -10.76 5.14 -24.75
CA LYS A 29 -10.52 3.73 -24.38
C LYS A 29 -10.53 3.61 -22.87
N GLY A 30 -11.73 3.50 -22.30
CA GLY A 30 -11.96 3.19 -20.89
C GLY A 30 -11.97 1.69 -20.65
N PHE A 31 -11.76 1.32 -19.40
CA PHE A 31 -12.05 -0.01 -18.88
C PHE A 31 -13.47 0.01 -18.26
N PHE A 32 -13.80 -0.92 -17.36
CA PHE A 32 -15.12 -0.91 -16.72
C PHE A 32 -15.40 0.42 -16.01
N PRO A 33 -16.60 1.04 -16.21
CA PRO A 33 -16.98 2.24 -15.50
C PRO A 33 -17.03 1.97 -14.00
N GLU A 34 -16.72 2.98 -13.20
CA GLU A 34 -16.83 2.89 -11.74
C GLU A 34 -18.29 2.82 -11.31
N GLU A 35 -18.62 1.77 -10.57
CA GLU A 35 -19.96 1.64 -9.98
C GLU A 35 -20.00 2.37 -8.64
N ASP A 36 -21.05 3.16 -8.45
CA ASP A 36 -21.35 3.75 -7.16
C ASP A 36 -22.28 2.82 -6.36
N ILE A 37 -21.68 1.94 -5.58
CA ILE A 37 -22.41 1.02 -4.67
C ILE A 37 -22.59 1.59 -3.27
N GLY A 38 -22.19 2.85 -3.03
CA GLY A 38 -22.33 3.50 -1.74
C GLY A 38 -21.27 3.08 -0.71
N GLN A 39 -20.17 2.49 -1.13
CA GLN A 39 -19.09 2.04 -0.24
C GLN A 39 -17.76 2.66 -0.64
N LEU A 40 -17.04 3.20 0.35
CA LEU A 40 -15.71 3.76 0.20
C LEU A 40 -14.71 3.02 1.09
N ARG A 41 -13.53 2.76 0.54
CA ARG A 41 -12.35 2.37 1.31
C ARG A 41 -11.44 3.58 1.41
N VAL A 42 -11.05 3.93 2.62
CA VAL A 42 -10.10 5.00 2.89
C VAL A 42 -8.91 4.42 3.64
N THR A 43 -7.72 4.71 3.16
CA THR A 43 -6.47 4.37 3.85
C THR A 43 -5.82 5.66 4.30
N VAL A 44 -5.54 5.73 5.59
CA VAL A 44 -4.82 6.84 6.22
C VAL A 44 -3.42 6.36 6.55
N GLU A 45 -2.42 7.08 6.11
CA GLU A 45 -1.01 6.74 6.31
C GLU A 45 -0.27 7.92 6.89
N ALA A 46 0.43 7.67 7.98
CA ALA A 46 1.36 8.62 8.57
C ALA A 46 2.80 8.29 8.15
N SER A 47 3.77 9.13 8.53
CA SER A 47 5.19 8.87 8.30
C SER A 47 5.63 7.53 8.92
N GLU A 48 6.61 6.86 8.32
CA GLU A 48 7.10 5.53 8.77
C GLU A 48 7.69 5.57 10.19
N ASP A 49 8.11 6.75 10.66
CA ASP A 49 8.65 6.98 12.00
C ASP A 49 7.58 7.35 13.05
N THR A 50 6.31 7.42 12.63
CA THR A 50 5.20 7.78 13.52
C THR A 50 4.96 6.68 14.55
N SER A 51 4.91 7.06 15.84
CA SER A 51 4.58 6.12 16.90
C SER A 51 3.14 5.62 16.79
N PHE A 52 2.89 4.40 17.26
CA PHE A 52 1.54 3.82 17.25
C PHE A 52 0.53 4.68 18.04
N LYS A 53 0.95 5.26 19.16
CA LYS A 53 0.13 6.18 19.98
C LYS A 53 -0.25 7.44 19.21
N THR A 54 0.69 8.02 18.48
CA THR A 54 0.43 9.18 17.61
C THR A 54 -0.52 8.80 16.48
N MET A 55 -0.32 7.62 15.88
CA MET A 55 -1.20 7.13 14.82
C MET A 55 -2.64 6.92 15.30
N ILE A 56 -2.85 6.43 16.55
CA ILE A 56 -4.19 6.35 17.16
C ILE A 56 -4.84 7.74 17.21
N ALA A 57 -4.12 8.74 17.69
CA ALA A 57 -4.65 10.11 17.79
C ALA A 57 -4.99 10.72 16.42
N LEU A 58 -4.18 10.45 15.39
CA LEU A 58 -4.42 10.88 14.00
C LEU A 58 -5.63 10.15 13.40
N GLN A 59 -5.76 8.86 13.66
CA GLN A 59 -6.89 8.06 13.21
C GLN A 59 -8.21 8.51 13.86
N ASP A 60 -8.19 8.87 15.15
CA ASP A 60 -9.36 9.41 15.85
C ASP A 60 -9.78 10.77 15.29
N GLN A 61 -8.82 11.63 14.92
CA GLN A 61 -9.15 12.90 14.25
C GLN A 61 -9.79 12.64 12.89
N ALA A 62 -9.22 11.68 12.12
CA ALA A 62 -9.80 11.29 10.84
C ALA A 62 -11.19 10.68 10.99
N ALA A 63 -11.43 9.87 12.03
CA ALA A 63 -12.75 9.29 12.33
C ALA A 63 -13.80 10.36 12.59
N LYS A 64 -13.47 11.39 13.37
CA LYS A 64 -14.39 12.52 13.62
C LYS A 64 -14.80 13.24 12.35
N ILE A 65 -13.90 13.40 11.38
CA ILE A 65 -14.22 13.98 10.08
C ILE A 65 -15.20 13.10 9.30
N VAL A 66 -14.96 11.78 9.29
CA VAL A 66 -15.85 10.83 8.60
C VAL A 66 -17.23 10.80 9.24
N ASP A 67 -17.29 10.68 10.56
CA ASP A 67 -18.57 10.54 11.29
C ASP A 67 -19.40 11.83 11.29
N SER A 68 -18.73 12.99 11.12
CA SER A 68 -19.43 14.28 10.99
C SER A 68 -19.96 14.58 9.58
N ASP A 69 -19.64 13.76 8.58
CA ASP A 69 -20.04 14.03 7.20
C ASP A 69 -21.52 13.62 6.97
N PRO A 70 -22.38 14.52 6.49
CA PRO A 70 -23.80 14.26 6.34
C PRO A 70 -24.14 13.17 5.31
N ASN A 71 -23.19 12.83 4.41
CA ASN A 71 -23.38 11.79 3.40
C ASN A 71 -23.04 10.38 3.91
N VAL A 72 -22.41 10.27 5.09
CA VAL A 72 -22.01 9.00 5.70
C VAL A 72 -23.16 8.42 6.50
N ALA A 73 -23.45 7.13 6.31
CA ALA A 73 -24.43 6.39 7.11
C ALA A 73 -23.75 5.71 8.31
N THR A 74 -22.62 5.05 8.06
CA THR A 74 -21.79 4.39 9.10
C THR A 74 -20.36 4.23 8.62
N SER A 75 -19.44 4.14 9.56
CA SER A 75 -18.03 3.87 9.28
C SER A 75 -17.46 2.84 10.24
N ILE A 76 -16.45 2.09 9.76
CA ILE A 76 -15.63 1.21 10.58
C ILE A 76 -14.20 1.69 10.44
N SER A 77 -13.60 2.07 11.56
CA SER A 77 -12.19 2.47 11.65
C SER A 77 -11.36 1.32 12.19
N ILE A 78 -10.31 0.93 11.46
CA ILE A 78 -9.40 -0.14 11.83
C ILE A 78 -7.97 0.40 11.80
N LEU A 79 -7.26 0.23 12.90
CA LEU A 79 -5.84 0.57 13.02
C LEU A 79 -5.04 -0.68 13.35
N GLY A 80 -3.95 -0.93 12.60
CA GLY A 80 -3.01 -2.01 12.93
C GLY A 80 -3.56 -3.43 12.77
N GLY A 81 -4.45 -3.70 11.85
CA GLY A 81 -5.02 -5.04 11.62
C GLY A 81 -4.25 -5.86 10.59
N GLY A 82 -3.54 -6.92 11.02
CA GLY A 82 -2.94 -7.96 10.18
C GLY A 82 -1.43 -7.81 9.92
N GLN A 83 -0.79 -8.93 9.56
CA GLN A 83 0.66 -9.03 9.33
C GLN A 83 1.21 -8.13 8.21
N SER A 84 0.36 -7.58 7.35
CA SER A 84 0.75 -6.76 6.20
C SER A 84 0.49 -5.26 6.39
N SER A 85 -0.07 -4.83 7.53
CA SER A 85 -0.38 -3.42 7.78
C SER A 85 0.69 -2.82 8.70
N GLY A 86 1.42 -1.83 8.19
CA GLY A 86 2.35 -1.05 9.01
C GLY A 86 1.63 -0.42 10.21
N ARG A 87 2.35 -0.18 11.30
CA ARG A 87 1.81 0.49 12.50
C ARG A 87 1.40 1.94 12.25
N ASN A 88 1.86 2.52 11.14
CA ASN A 88 1.57 3.87 10.67
C ASN A 88 0.40 3.96 9.69
N THR A 89 -0.38 2.88 9.52
CA THR A 89 -1.47 2.80 8.54
C THR A 89 -2.78 2.43 9.19
N GLY A 90 -3.79 3.27 8.98
CA GLY A 90 -5.17 3.02 9.37
C GLY A 90 -6.10 2.86 8.16
N ARG A 91 -7.25 2.27 8.35
CA ARG A 91 -8.25 2.03 7.31
C ARG A 91 -9.62 2.38 7.78
N PHE A 92 -10.43 2.95 6.89
CA PHE A 92 -11.87 3.09 7.07
C PHE A 92 -12.60 2.32 5.99
N PHE A 93 -13.66 1.66 6.40
CA PHE A 93 -14.71 1.17 5.53
C PHE A 93 -15.94 2.04 5.78
N ILE A 94 -16.31 2.85 4.81
CA ILE A 94 -17.38 3.85 4.94
C ILE A 94 -18.55 3.40 4.09
N ILE A 95 -19.72 3.33 4.69
CA ILE A 95 -20.98 3.11 4.01
C ILE A 95 -21.68 4.48 3.92
N LEU A 96 -21.96 4.90 2.72
CA LEU A 96 -22.67 6.14 2.43
C LEU A 96 -24.17 5.93 2.47
N LYS A 97 -24.92 7.01 2.70
CA LYS A 97 -26.38 7.03 2.59
C LYS A 97 -26.86 6.61 1.18
N PRO A 98 -28.13 6.21 1.02
CA PRO A 98 -28.71 5.90 -0.29
C PRO A 98 -28.53 7.06 -1.28
N LYS A 99 -28.44 6.75 -2.59
CA LYS A 99 -28.19 7.76 -3.65
C LYS A 99 -29.13 8.96 -3.65
N GLY A 100 -30.36 8.81 -3.18
CA GLY A 100 -31.33 9.91 -3.07
C GLY A 100 -31.10 10.87 -1.91
N GLU A 101 -30.29 10.48 -0.92
CA GLU A 101 -30.07 11.21 0.33
C GLU A 101 -28.66 11.79 0.45
N ARG A 102 -27.83 11.61 -0.56
CA ARG A 102 -26.44 12.05 -0.58
C ARG A 102 -26.00 12.64 -1.91
N GLN A 103 -24.88 13.31 -1.89
CA GLN A 103 -24.20 13.77 -3.11
C GLN A 103 -23.63 12.61 -3.92
N LYS A 104 -23.25 12.86 -5.19
CA LYS A 104 -22.53 11.90 -6.02
C LYS A 104 -21.23 11.46 -5.31
N MET A 105 -20.86 10.19 -5.45
CA MET A 105 -19.66 9.60 -4.85
C MET A 105 -18.41 10.46 -5.04
N SER A 106 -18.17 10.94 -6.25
CA SER A 106 -17.01 11.78 -6.58
C SER A 106 -16.96 13.08 -5.75
N LYS A 107 -18.13 13.74 -5.55
CA LYS A 107 -18.22 14.95 -4.71
C LYS A 107 -18.02 14.67 -3.23
N VAL A 108 -18.55 13.55 -2.74
CA VAL A 108 -18.33 13.12 -1.35
C VAL A 108 -16.83 12.87 -1.11
N MET A 109 -16.17 12.14 -2.01
CA MET A 109 -14.73 11.90 -1.92
C MET A 109 -13.90 13.18 -1.95
N GLU A 110 -14.26 14.15 -2.79
CA GLU A 110 -13.56 15.43 -2.87
C GLU A 110 -13.75 16.27 -1.62
N GLY A 111 -14.97 16.30 -1.07
CA GLY A 111 -15.29 16.96 0.20
C GLY A 111 -14.49 16.36 1.37
N LEU A 112 -14.45 15.04 1.46
CA LEU A 112 -13.64 14.35 2.47
C LEU A 112 -12.13 14.60 2.30
N ARG A 113 -11.60 14.58 1.05
CA ARG A 113 -10.20 14.94 0.79
C ARG A 113 -9.84 16.34 1.29
N THR A 114 -10.71 17.31 1.07
CA THR A 114 -10.48 18.67 1.52
C THR A 114 -10.39 18.75 3.04
N LYS A 115 -11.31 18.08 3.73
CA LYS A 115 -11.32 18.03 5.21
C LYS A 115 -10.10 17.28 5.77
N PHE A 116 -9.69 16.15 5.17
CA PHE A 116 -8.51 15.41 5.62
C PHE A 116 -7.19 16.17 5.46
N ARG A 117 -7.10 17.13 4.52
CA ARG A 117 -5.92 18.00 4.39
C ARG A 117 -5.69 18.91 5.60
N GLU A 118 -6.70 19.11 6.42
CA GLU A 118 -6.61 19.89 7.67
C GLU A 118 -5.86 19.12 8.77
N ILE A 119 -5.69 17.81 8.64
CA ILE A 119 -4.92 16.99 9.59
C ILE A 119 -3.46 16.91 9.10
N PRO A 120 -2.52 17.58 9.78
CA PRO A 120 -1.13 17.50 9.40
C PRO A 120 -0.53 16.13 9.72
N GLY A 121 0.42 15.68 8.90
CA GLY A 121 1.16 14.44 9.13
C GLY A 121 0.51 13.17 8.62
N ILE A 122 -0.65 13.25 7.94
CA ILE A 122 -1.26 12.10 7.27
C ILE A 122 -1.36 12.28 5.76
N GLN A 123 -1.31 11.16 5.06
CA GLN A 123 -1.70 11.04 3.66
C GLN A 123 -2.93 10.14 3.57
N VAL A 124 -3.90 10.53 2.76
CA VAL A 124 -5.18 9.82 2.66
C VAL A 124 -5.41 9.36 1.23
N TYR A 125 -5.64 8.07 1.07
CA TYR A 125 -5.95 7.42 -0.18
C TYR A 125 -7.39 6.92 -0.14
N MET A 126 -8.19 7.27 -1.13
CA MET A 126 -9.60 6.91 -1.18
C MET A 126 -9.92 6.20 -2.49
N SER A 127 -10.65 5.12 -2.40
CA SER A 127 -11.17 4.39 -3.57
C SER A 127 -12.59 3.90 -3.32
N PRO A 128 -13.48 4.03 -4.31
CA PRO A 128 -14.80 3.39 -4.23
C PRO A 128 -14.61 1.87 -4.28
N VAL A 129 -15.39 1.17 -3.46
CA VAL A 129 -15.44 -0.29 -3.51
C VAL A 129 -16.17 -0.71 -4.78
N GLN A 130 -15.62 -1.69 -5.49
CA GLN A 130 -16.20 -2.22 -6.71
C GLN A 130 -16.61 -3.68 -6.51
N ASN A 131 -17.75 -4.07 -7.08
CA ASN A 131 -18.22 -5.46 -7.03
C ASN A 131 -17.31 -6.40 -7.82
N LEU A 132 -16.70 -5.90 -8.90
CA LEU A 132 -15.79 -6.66 -9.74
C LEU A 132 -14.37 -6.12 -9.55
N GLN A 133 -13.46 -6.97 -9.08
CA GLN A 133 -12.03 -6.73 -8.99
C GLN A 133 -11.31 -7.79 -9.82
N LEU A 134 -10.64 -7.38 -10.88
CA LEU A 134 -10.00 -8.29 -11.83
C LEU A 134 -8.52 -8.48 -11.49
N GLY A 135 -8.25 -9.32 -10.52
CA GLY A 135 -6.88 -9.63 -10.10
C GLY A 135 -6.21 -8.50 -9.33
N GLY A 136 -4.88 -8.55 -9.26
CA GLY A 136 -4.06 -7.57 -8.53
C GLY A 136 -3.88 -7.90 -7.05
N ARG A 137 -2.97 -7.16 -6.42
CA ARG A 137 -2.69 -7.23 -4.99
C ARG A 137 -3.55 -6.20 -4.26
N SER A 138 -3.83 -6.43 -2.97
CA SER A 138 -4.44 -5.39 -2.15
C SER A 138 -3.55 -4.16 -2.15
N SER A 139 -4.06 -3.02 -2.59
CA SER A 139 -3.34 -1.75 -2.68
C SER A 139 -4.17 -0.58 -2.18
N LYS A 140 -3.51 0.54 -1.95
CA LYS A 140 -4.14 1.78 -1.47
C LYS A 140 -4.97 2.47 -2.56
N SER A 141 -4.59 2.28 -3.83
CA SER A 141 -5.25 2.82 -5.01
C SER A 141 -5.62 1.71 -5.97
N ARG A 142 -6.50 1.99 -6.93
CA ARG A 142 -7.13 0.99 -7.79
C ARG A 142 -6.19 0.34 -8.80
N TYR A 143 -5.38 1.16 -9.48
CA TYR A 143 -4.50 0.70 -10.54
C TYR A 143 -3.08 0.46 -10.02
N GLN A 144 -2.37 -0.49 -10.62
CA GLN A 144 -1.07 -0.92 -10.15
C GLN A 144 -0.08 -1.01 -11.33
N PHE A 145 1.12 -0.52 -11.08
CA PHE A 145 2.27 -0.67 -11.95
C PHE A 145 3.46 -1.15 -11.13
N THR A 146 4.02 -2.30 -11.47
CA THR A 146 5.05 -2.98 -10.69
C THR A 146 6.38 -2.98 -11.43
N LEU A 147 7.43 -2.61 -10.72
CA LEU A 147 8.82 -2.75 -11.15
C LEU A 147 9.44 -3.93 -10.40
N GLN A 148 10.16 -4.78 -11.10
CA GLN A 148 10.82 -5.97 -10.56
C GLN A 148 12.29 -5.99 -10.95
N SER A 149 13.17 -6.36 -10.03
CA SER A 149 14.59 -6.56 -10.34
C SER A 149 15.21 -7.55 -9.35
N VAL A 150 16.18 -8.30 -9.80
CA VAL A 150 16.98 -9.17 -8.93
C VAL A 150 17.79 -8.34 -7.90
N GLY A 151 18.20 -7.11 -8.25
CA GLY A 151 18.85 -6.17 -7.35
C GLY A 151 17.85 -5.28 -6.64
N PHE A 152 17.61 -5.52 -5.36
CA PHE A 152 16.60 -4.79 -4.54
C PHE A 152 16.87 -3.27 -4.47
N GLU A 153 18.10 -2.85 -4.28
CA GLU A 153 18.43 -1.40 -4.14
C GLU A 153 18.12 -0.63 -5.43
N GLY A 154 18.46 -1.19 -6.58
CA GLY A 154 18.21 -0.56 -7.87
C GLY A 154 16.74 -0.34 -8.17
N VAL A 155 15.86 -1.30 -7.82
CA VAL A 155 14.43 -1.18 -8.13
C VAL A 155 13.76 -0.03 -7.36
N ASN A 156 14.19 0.23 -6.12
CA ASN A 156 13.63 1.31 -5.30
C ASN A 156 13.97 2.70 -5.87
N GLU A 157 15.23 2.92 -6.30
CA GLU A 157 15.65 4.19 -6.88
C GLU A 157 14.83 4.54 -8.13
N TRP A 158 14.63 3.56 -9.01
CA TRP A 158 13.86 3.77 -10.24
C TRP A 158 12.37 3.94 -9.96
N ALA A 159 11.84 3.20 -8.99
CA ALA A 159 10.46 3.36 -8.55
C ALA A 159 10.21 4.76 -7.98
N ASP A 160 11.13 5.30 -7.20
CA ASP A 160 11.01 6.66 -6.66
C ASP A 160 11.06 7.73 -7.77
N LYS A 161 11.95 7.60 -8.76
CA LYS A 161 11.99 8.51 -9.91
C LYS A 161 10.66 8.50 -10.68
N LEU A 162 10.11 7.32 -10.93
CA LEU A 162 8.83 7.17 -11.62
C LEU A 162 7.67 7.70 -10.76
N LEU A 163 7.67 7.40 -9.47
CA LEU A 163 6.69 7.89 -8.50
C LEU A 163 6.60 9.42 -8.49
N GLN A 164 7.74 10.11 -8.48
CA GLN A 164 7.77 11.56 -8.51
C GLN A 164 7.18 12.12 -9.81
N LYS A 165 7.52 11.55 -10.97
CA LYS A 165 6.93 11.96 -12.24
C LYS A 165 5.41 11.76 -12.26
N MET A 166 4.93 10.61 -11.79
CA MET A 166 3.49 10.34 -11.73
C MET A 166 2.75 11.26 -10.76
N ARG A 167 3.39 11.67 -9.64
CA ARG A 167 2.79 12.61 -8.68
C ARG A 167 2.65 14.02 -9.22
N THR A 168 3.52 14.44 -10.12
CA THR A 168 3.48 15.78 -10.72
C THR A 168 2.53 15.89 -11.90
N ASP A 169 2.15 14.77 -12.49
CA ASP A 169 1.25 14.75 -13.67
C ASP A 169 -0.23 14.80 -13.22
N PRO A 170 -1.04 15.72 -13.77
CA PRO A 170 -2.43 15.91 -13.39
C PRO A 170 -3.36 14.73 -13.74
N ILE A 171 -2.92 13.80 -14.60
CA ILE A 171 -3.65 12.58 -14.95
C ILE A 171 -3.84 11.67 -13.75
N PHE A 172 -2.87 11.65 -12.83
CA PHE A 172 -2.83 10.72 -11.70
C PHE A 172 -3.32 11.36 -10.40
N ARG A 173 -3.95 10.53 -9.58
CA ARG A 173 -4.39 10.85 -8.21
C ARG A 173 -3.94 9.74 -7.27
N ASP A 174 -3.77 10.09 -6.00
CA ASP A 174 -3.48 9.13 -4.92
C ASP A 174 -2.31 8.18 -5.28
N VAL A 175 -1.25 8.73 -5.88
CA VAL A 175 -0.08 7.96 -6.30
C VAL A 175 0.78 7.61 -5.10
N THR A 176 0.96 6.32 -4.86
CA THR A 176 1.74 5.80 -3.72
C THR A 176 2.56 4.59 -4.13
N SER A 177 3.64 4.35 -3.39
CA SER A 177 4.47 3.15 -3.51
C SER A 177 4.25 2.24 -2.31
N ASP A 178 4.46 0.95 -2.48
CA ASP A 178 4.52 -0.03 -1.40
C ASP A 178 5.95 -0.18 -0.83
N SER A 179 6.91 0.60 -1.34
CA SER A 179 8.27 0.65 -0.81
C SER A 179 8.29 1.38 0.53
N GLN A 180 8.79 0.71 1.57
CA GLN A 180 8.94 1.23 2.93
C GLN A 180 10.40 1.09 3.35
N LEU A 181 11.22 2.10 3.06
CA LEU A 181 12.68 2.08 3.25
C LEU A 181 13.15 2.89 4.46
N LYS A 182 12.28 3.74 5.02
CA LYS A 182 12.64 4.74 6.03
C LYS A 182 12.19 4.37 7.44
N GLY A 183 11.91 3.10 7.68
CA GLY A 183 11.55 2.63 9.00
C GLY A 183 12.70 2.80 9.99
N LEU A 184 12.39 3.35 11.16
CA LEU A 184 13.34 3.43 12.27
C LEU A 184 13.54 2.04 12.87
N ASN A 185 14.78 1.58 12.87
CA ASN A 185 15.17 0.29 13.42
C ASN A 185 16.26 0.51 14.47
N VAL A 186 16.35 -0.40 15.44
CA VAL A 186 17.49 -0.49 16.33
C VAL A 186 18.29 -1.73 15.98
N LYS A 187 19.49 -1.51 15.47
CA LYS A 187 20.45 -2.60 15.26
C LYS A 187 21.11 -2.95 16.58
N ILE A 188 21.03 -4.21 16.95
CA ILE A 188 21.67 -4.76 18.13
C ILE A 188 22.94 -5.49 17.70
N ASP A 189 24.10 -4.97 18.12
CA ASP A 189 25.39 -5.56 17.80
C ASP A 189 25.91 -6.29 19.04
N ILE A 190 25.88 -7.63 18.97
CA ILE A 190 26.18 -8.49 20.11
C ILE A 190 27.67 -8.81 20.14
N ASP A 191 28.33 -8.49 21.23
CA ASP A 191 29.70 -8.92 21.54
C ASP A 191 29.70 -10.41 21.90
N ARG A 192 30.06 -11.24 20.93
CA ARG A 192 30.01 -12.70 21.08
C ARG A 192 31.00 -13.24 22.11
N GLU A 193 32.14 -12.56 22.27
CA GLU A 193 33.18 -12.97 23.23
C GLU A 193 32.73 -12.67 24.65
N LYS A 194 32.18 -11.48 24.92
CA LYS A 194 31.59 -11.14 26.20
C LYS A 194 30.40 -12.03 26.55
N ALA A 195 29.52 -12.30 25.59
CA ALA A 195 28.38 -13.18 25.80
C ALA A 195 28.83 -14.59 26.18
N ALA A 196 29.81 -15.15 25.45
CA ALA A 196 30.37 -16.47 25.75
C ALA A 196 31.04 -16.51 27.13
N SER A 197 31.84 -15.50 27.49
CA SER A 197 32.49 -15.38 28.80
C SER A 197 31.48 -15.30 29.95
N ALA A 198 30.35 -14.68 29.71
CA ALA A 198 29.24 -14.56 30.66
C ALA A 198 28.34 -15.83 30.69
N GLY A 199 28.62 -16.82 29.88
CA GLY A 199 27.80 -18.04 29.74
C GLY A 199 26.43 -17.81 29.14
N VAL A 200 26.29 -16.77 28.27
CA VAL A 200 25.06 -16.39 27.61
C VAL A 200 25.16 -16.77 26.13
N SER A 201 24.19 -17.53 25.64
CA SER A 201 24.13 -17.86 24.23
C SER A 201 23.36 -16.77 23.45
N ILE A 202 23.66 -16.66 22.14
CA ILE A 202 22.90 -15.78 21.23
C ILE A 202 21.40 -16.13 21.23
N ALA A 203 21.08 -17.42 21.39
CA ALA A 203 19.68 -17.87 21.49
C ALA A 203 18.98 -17.32 22.73
N ASP A 204 19.69 -17.24 23.87
CA ASP A 204 19.13 -16.70 25.11
C ASP A 204 18.87 -15.19 24.97
N ILE A 205 19.81 -14.44 24.35
CA ILE A 205 19.62 -13.00 24.04
C ILE A 205 18.40 -12.80 23.14
N ARG A 206 18.30 -13.56 22.05
CA ARG A 206 17.17 -13.47 21.14
C ARG A 206 15.84 -13.80 21.83
N THR A 207 15.83 -14.82 22.70
CA THR A 207 14.62 -15.19 23.46
C THR A 207 14.22 -14.10 24.44
N ALA A 208 15.18 -13.46 25.13
CA ALA A 208 14.91 -12.35 26.04
C ALA A 208 14.32 -11.15 25.30
N LEU A 209 14.93 -10.76 24.16
CA LEU A 209 14.42 -9.67 23.32
C LEU A 209 13.03 -9.98 22.77
N TYR A 210 12.80 -11.20 22.28
CA TYR A 210 11.49 -11.61 21.78
C TYR A 210 10.43 -11.60 22.88
N SER A 211 10.79 -12.01 24.12
CA SER A 211 9.87 -11.97 25.26
C SER A 211 9.56 -10.56 25.75
N SER A 212 10.50 -9.61 25.54
CA SER A 212 10.33 -8.22 26.00
C SER A 212 9.63 -7.33 24.99
N PHE A 213 9.98 -7.45 23.71
CA PHE A 213 9.52 -6.53 22.64
C PHE A 213 8.67 -7.20 21.56
N GLY A 214 8.60 -8.54 21.54
CA GLY A 214 7.74 -9.29 20.64
C GLY A 214 6.42 -9.70 21.29
N GLU A 215 5.46 -10.08 20.49
CA GLU A 215 4.19 -10.68 20.94
C GLU A 215 4.40 -12.19 21.17
N ARG A 216 5.07 -12.53 22.29
CA ARG A 216 5.36 -13.93 22.61
C ARG A 216 4.14 -14.62 23.17
N GLN A 217 3.55 -15.53 22.40
CA GLN A 217 2.54 -16.43 22.90
C GLN A 217 3.19 -17.45 23.86
N VAL A 218 2.87 -17.39 25.14
CA VAL A 218 3.43 -18.27 26.19
C VAL A 218 2.50 -19.41 26.56
N SER A 219 1.20 -19.24 26.38
CA SER A 219 0.18 -20.25 26.71
C SER A 219 -1.08 -20.06 25.87
N THR A 220 -1.92 -21.06 25.91
CA THR A 220 -3.25 -21.04 25.26
C THR A 220 -4.27 -21.56 26.26
N ILE A 221 -5.33 -20.79 26.48
CA ILE A 221 -6.46 -21.16 27.34
C ILE A 221 -7.59 -21.66 26.44
N TYR A 222 -7.94 -22.92 26.60
CA TYR A 222 -9.05 -23.55 25.89
C TYR A 222 -10.33 -23.47 26.71
N THR A 223 -11.40 -22.96 26.13
CA THR A 223 -12.73 -22.99 26.71
C THR A 223 -13.67 -23.73 25.75
N PRO A 224 -14.85 -24.20 26.24
CA PRO A 224 -15.79 -24.91 25.36
C PRO A 224 -16.28 -24.09 24.15
N VAL A 225 -16.20 -22.77 24.23
CA VAL A 225 -16.74 -21.84 23.21
C VAL A 225 -15.64 -21.14 22.41
N ASN A 226 -14.43 -20.95 23.00
CA ASN A 226 -13.39 -20.17 22.35
C ASN A 226 -11.98 -20.56 22.85
N THR A 227 -10.97 -20.10 22.12
CA THR A 227 -9.55 -20.29 22.46
C THR A 227 -8.91 -18.92 22.66
N TYR A 228 -8.22 -18.73 23.80
CA TYR A 228 -7.55 -17.47 24.13
C TYR A 228 -6.05 -17.67 24.22
N TYR A 229 -5.30 -16.79 23.55
CA TYR A 229 -3.83 -16.79 23.64
C TYR A 229 -3.36 -15.90 24.77
N VAL A 230 -2.42 -16.40 25.54
CA VAL A 230 -1.73 -15.61 26.57
C VAL A 230 -0.44 -15.06 25.97
N ILE A 231 -0.39 -13.75 25.83
CA ILE A 231 0.76 -13.04 25.24
C ILE A 231 1.59 -12.44 26.37
N LEU A 232 2.90 -12.70 26.36
CA LEU A 232 3.87 -12.08 27.25
C LEU A 232 4.58 -10.94 26.53
N GLU A 233 4.54 -9.77 27.13
CA GLU A 233 5.25 -8.59 26.63
C GLU A 233 5.65 -7.66 27.81
N THR A 234 6.62 -6.79 27.57
CA THR A 234 6.97 -5.74 28.53
C THR A 234 5.87 -4.68 28.56
N ALA A 235 5.64 -4.06 29.72
CA ALA A 235 4.69 -2.96 29.85
C ALA A 235 4.96 -1.84 28.84
N GLU A 236 3.90 -1.19 28.37
CA GLU A 236 4.01 -0.19 27.29
C GLU A 236 4.96 0.95 27.64
N ASP A 237 4.98 1.39 28.89
CA ASP A 237 5.83 2.47 29.37
C ASP A 237 7.33 2.09 29.41
N ASP A 238 7.65 0.80 29.43
CA ASP A 238 9.02 0.28 29.46
C ASP A 238 9.53 -0.22 28.09
N ARG A 239 8.84 0.13 26.98
CA ARG A 239 9.22 -0.26 25.62
C ARG A 239 9.07 0.86 24.59
N GLN A 240 9.09 2.12 25.02
CA GLN A 240 8.86 3.28 24.14
C GLN A 240 10.14 3.78 23.50
N PHE A 241 11.29 3.63 24.14
CA PHE A 241 12.56 4.18 23.71
C PHE A 241 13.64 3.10 23.59
N GLU A 242 14.64 3.36 22.73
CA GLU A 242 15.81 2.48 22.63
C GLU A 242 16.56 2.31 23.95
N THR A 243 16.51 3.30 24.85
CA THR A 243 17.08 3.23 26.18
C THR A 243 16.45 2.16 27.07
N ASP A 244 15.22 1.74 26.74
CA ASP A 244 14.52 0.69 27.50
C ASP A 244 15.15 -0.70 27.26
N LEU A 245 15.92 -0.86 26.18
CA LEU A 245 16.76 -2.05 25.96
C LEU A 245 17.77 -2.27 27.09
N ASN A 246 18.19 -1.23 27.81
CA ASN A 246 19.07 -1.34 28.96
C ASN A 246 18.41 -2.03 30.17
N LYS A 247 17.07 -2.09 30.19
CA LYS A 247 16.29 -2.77 31.26
C LYS A 247 16.15 -4.27 30.99
N VAL A 248 16.62 -4.77 29.84
CA VAL A 248 16.54 -6.20 29.50
C VAL A 248 17.69 -6.94 30.16
N TYR A 249 17.36 -8.04 30.85
CA TYR A 249 18.32 -8.94 31.47
C TYR A 249 18.27 -10.32 30.81
N VAL A 250 19.43 -10.93 30.68
CA VAL A 250 19.57 -12.28 30.15
C VAL A 250 20.20 -13.16 31.25
N ARG A 251 19.68 -14.37 31.42
CA ARG A 251 20.22 -15.31 32.41
C ARG A 251 21.44 -16.03 31.86
N GLY A 252 22.57 -15.92 32.55
CA GLY A 252 23.79 -16.67 32.24
C GLY A 252 23.67 -18.11 32.73
N ARG A 253 23.75 -19.09 31.82
CA ARG A 253 23.57 -20.51 32.13
C ARG A 253 24.60 -21.08 33.10
N ALA A 254 25.84 -20.57 33.01
CA ALA A 254 26.94 -21.03 33.86
C ALA A 254 26.88 -20.46 35.29
N THR A 255 26.36 -19.24 35.47
CA THR A 255 26.39 -18.50 36.72
C THR A 255 25.03 -18.36 37.39
N ASP A 256 23.97 -18.69 36.65
CA ASP A 256 22.56 -18.43 36.99
C ASP A 256 22.24 -16.97 37.40
N LYS A 257 23.12 -16.04 37.00
CA LYS A 257 22.99 -14.61 37.25
C LYS A 257 22.27 -13.91 36.14
N LEU A 258 21.49 -12.88 36.48
CA LEU A 258 20.91 -11.96 35.55
C LEU A 258 21.95 -10.94 35.08
N ILE A 259 22.22 -10.87 33.80
CA ILE A 259 23.22 -10.02 33.17
C ILE A 259 22.49 -8.99 32.31
N PRO A 260 22.72 -7.68 32.49
CA PRO A 260 22.07 -6.67 31.68
C PRO A 260 22.52 -6.80 30.21
N LEU A 261 21.59 -6.74 29.28
CA LEU A 261 21.86 -6.87 27.84
C LEU A 261 22.85 -5.79 27.37
N SER A 262 22.80 -4.59 27.93
CA SER A 262 23.74 -3.49 27.64
C SER A 262 25.21 -3.80 27.91
N SER A 263 25.53 -4.79 28.75
CA SER A 263 26.91 -5.24 28.97
C SER A 263 27.38 -6.22 27.88
N LEU A 264 26.46 -6.83 27.13
CA LEU A 264 26.71 -7.86 26.13
C LEU A 264 26.52 -7.35 24.69
N ALA A 265 25.84 -6.22 24.51
CA ALA A 265 25.50 -5.69 23.19
C ALA A 265 25.51 -4.17 23.17
N SER A 266 25.76 -3.58 22.00
CA SER A 266 25.57 -2.17 21.72
C SER A 266 24.32 -1.96 20.88
N PHE A 267 23.67 -0.82 21.06
CA PHE A 267 22.43 -0.46 20.35
C PHE A 267 22.70 0.74 19.46
N VAL A 268 22.39 0.61 18.18
CA VAL A 268 22.59 1.68 17.20
C VAL A 268 21.28 1.91 16.44
N ARG A 269 20.79 3.15 16.54
CA ARG A 269 19.64 3.56 15.73
C ARG A 269 20.02 3.58 14.25
N THR A 270 19.23 2.95 13.44
CA THR A 270 19.44 2.87 11.98
C THR A 270 18.13 3.06 11.24
N VAL A 271 18.23 3.34 9.96
CA VAL A 271 17.07 3.40 9.05
C VAL A 271 17.19 2.21 8.10
N GLY A 272 16.10 1.53 7.89
CA GLY A 272 16.08 0.36 7.01
C GLY A 272 14.67 0.00 6.55
N PRO A 273 14.57 -0.93 5.59
CA PRO A 273 13.28 -1.37 5.10
C PRO A 273 12.49 -2.08 6.20
N THR A 274 11.23 -1.68 6.36
CA THR A 274 10.27 -2.36 7.27
C THR A 274 9.63 -3.55 6.58
N ALA A 275 9.54 -3.53 5.24
CA ALA A 275 9.03 -4.62 4.43
C ALA A 275 9.76 -4.70 3.10
N VAL A 276 9.98 -5.92 2.62
CA VAL A 276 10.51 -6.19 1.28
C VAL A 276 9.45 -6.96 0.51
N ASN A 277 8.89 -6.29 -0.49
CA ASN A 277 7.86 -6.89 -1.32
C ASN A 277 8.45 -7.71 -2.46
N HIS A 278 7.80 -8.82 -2.78
CA HIS A 278 8.16 -9.68 -3.89
C HIS A 278 6.95 -9.93 -4.78
N GLN A 279 7.17 -10.04 -6.07
CA GLN A 279 6.19 -10.56 -7.02
C GLN A 279 6.76 -11.82 -7.66
N GLY A 280 6.10 -12.95 -7.41
CA GLY A 280 6.74 -14.25 -7.60
C GLY A 280 7.91 -14.39 -6.61
N GLN A 281 9.09 -14.67 -7.12
CA GLN A 281 10.32 -14.84 -6.32
C GLN A 281 11.28 -13.64 -6.43
N ILE A 282 10.89 -12.58 -7.16
CA ILE A 282 11.74 -11.44 -7.48
C ILE A 282 11.32 -10.24 -6.63
N PRO A 283 12.26 -9.51 -6.00
CA PRO A 283 11.98 -8.26 -5.33
C PRO A 283 11.23 -7.29 -6.25
N ALA A 284 10.19 -6.66 -5.73
CA ALA A 284 9.29 -5.82 -6.50
C ALA A 284 8.86 -4.59 -5.74
N VAL A 285 8.70 -3.48 -6.45
CA VAL A 285 8.05 -2.27 -5.95
C VAL A 285 6.81 -2.00 -6.79
N THR A 286 5.66 -1.86 -6.13
CA THR A 286 4.40 -1.57 -6.78
C THR A 286 3.99 -0.13 -6.53
N ILE A 287 3.86 0.63 -7.62
CA ILE A 287 3.26 1.96 -7.60
C ILE A 287 1.77 1.78 -7.86
N SER A 288 0.94 2.22 -6.91
CA SER A 288 -0.51 2.24 -7.07
C SER A 288 -1.01 3.66 -7.26
N PHE A 289 -2.04 3.82 -8.07
CA PHE A 289 -2.58 5.13 -8.44
C PHE A 289 -4.06 5.06 -8.76
N ASN A 290 -4.72 6.19 -8.66
CA ASN A 290 -6.05 6.46 -9.19
C ASN A 290 -5.95 7.42 -10.36
N LEU A 291 -7.02 7.58 -11.12
CA LEU A 291 -7.10 8.51 -12.23
C LEU A 291 -7.82 9.80 -11.80
N ALA A 292 -7.47 10.91 -12.44
CA ALA A 292 -8.25 12.13 -12.33
C ALA A 292 -9.64 11.93 -12.93
N PRO A 293 -10.65 12.73 -12.53
CA PRO A 293 -11.97 12.70 -13.18
C PRO A 293 -11.82 12.87 -14.70
N ASP A 294 -12.63 12.14 -15.46
CA ASP A 294 -12.68 12.16 -16.92
C ASP A 294 -11.40 11.72 -17.65
N VAL A 295 -10.44 11.12 -16.94
CA VAL A 295 -9.24 10.50 -17.51
C VAL A 295 -9.46 9.00 -17.68
N PHE A 296 -9.07 8.47 -18.85
CA PHE A 296 -9.23 7.06 -19.18
C PHE A 296 -7.92 6.28 -18.95
N LEU A 297 -8.06 5.00 -18.62
CA LEU A 297 -6.92 4.12 -18.34
C LEU A 297 -5.94 4.02 -19.53
N GLY A 298 -6.45 4.14 -20.77
CA GLY A 298 -5.63 4.15 -21.97
C GLY A 298 -4.64 5.33 -22.01
N ASP A 299 -5.05 6.50 -21.53
CA ASP A 299 -4.18 7.68 -21.50
C ASP A 299 -3.14 7.55 -20.39
N ALA A 300 -3.55 7.03 -19.22
CA ALA A 300 -2.66 6.76 -18.10
C ALA A 300 -1.57 5.74 -18.46
N THR A 301 -1.92 4.66 -19.15
CA THR A 301 -0.91 3.66 -19.57
C THR A 301 0.07 4.23 -20.58
N LYS A 302 -0.37 5.07 -21.52
CA LYS A 302 0.52 5.78 -22.46
C LYS A 302 1.46 6.74 -21.74
N ALA A 303 0.94 7.50 -20.75
CA ALA A 303 1.76 8.41 -19.95
C ALA A 303 2.83 7.65 -19.16
N ILE A 304 2.46 6.53 -18.51
CA ILE A 304 3.43 5.67 -17.78
C ILE A 304 4.49 5.11 -18.72
N ASP A 305 4.09 4.56 -19.89
CA ASP A 305 5.01 4.05 -20.89
C ASP A 305 5.97 5.17 -21.41
N GLY A 306 5.49 6.41 -21.46
CA GLY A 306 6.29 7.62 -21.74
C GLY A 306 7.31 7.91 -20.63
N PHE A 307 6.88 7.95 -19.38
CA PHE A 307 7.75 8.18 -18.22
C PHE A 307 8.82 7.11 -18.08
N VAL A 308 8.49 5.84 -18.31
CA VAL A 308 9.47 4.74 -18.33
C VAL A 308 10.61 4.99 -19.31
N LYS A 309 10.28 5.51 -20.51
CA LYS A 309 11.28 5.86 -21.53
C LYS A 309 12.10 7.10 -21.13
N GLU A 310 11.43 8.14 -20.63
CA GLU A 310 12.10 9.38 -20.21
C GLU A 310 13.05 9.18 -19.04
N VAL A 311 12.65 8.35 -18.05
CA VAL A 311 13.47 8.01 -16.90
C VAL A 311 14.66 7.14 -17.33
N GLY A 312 14.56 6.42 -18.46
CA GLY A 312 15.63 5.56 -18.97
C GLY A 312 15.81 4.30 -18.14
N LEU A 313 14.71 3.58 -17.86
CA LEU A 313 14.77 2.35 -17.07
C LEU A 313 15.77 1.35 -17.69
N PRO A 314 16.68 0.79 -16.89
CA PRO A 314 17.62 -0.21 -17.39
C PRO A 314 16.89 -1.51 -17.76
N PRO A 315 17.40 -2.28 -18.72
CA PRO A 315 16.80 -3.56 -19.15
C PRO A 315 16.71 -4.63 -18.06
N SER A 316 17.47 -4.47 -16.97
CA SER A 316 17.42 -5.34 -15.80
C SER A 316 16.16 -5.17 -14.94
N ILE A 317 15.39 -4.09 -15.16
CA ILE A 317 14.13 -3.86 -14.47
C ILE A 317 12.98 -4.27 -15.38
N ILE A 318 12.23 -5.25 -14.93
CA ILE A 318 11.03 -5.74 -15.59
C ILE A 318 9.84 -4.95 -15.07
N THR A 319 9.01 -4.45 -15.97
CA THR A 319 7.80 -3.72 -15.60
C THR A 319 6.55 -4.51 -15.98
N SER A 320 5.53 -4.42 -15.15
CA SER A 320 4.23 -5.06 -15.42
C SER A 320 3.09 -4.24 -14.86
N TYR A 321 1.96 -4.26 -15.53
CA TYR A 321 0.70 -3.75 -15.00
C TYR A 321 0.04 -4.82 -14.13
N GLY A 322 -0.60 -4.42 -13.04
CA GLY A 322 -1.36 -5.29 -12.14
C GLY A 322 -2.84 -4.96 -12.12
N GLY A 323 -3.67 -5.92 -11.68
CA GLY A 323 -5.10 -5.72 -11.51
C GLY A 323 -5.82 -5.33 -12.80
N ASP A 324 -6.76 -4.40 -12.68
CA ASP A 324 -7.56 -3.88 -13.80
C ASP A 324 -6.70 -3.36 -14.95
N ALA A 325 -5.54 -2.78 -14.67
CA ALA A 325 -4.63 -2.26 -15.69
C ALA A 325 -3.98 -3.39 -16.52
N ALA A 326 -3.69 -4.54 -15.91
CA ALA A 326 -3.15 -5.70 -16.61
C ALA A 326 -4.18 -6.27 -17.60
N VAL A 327 -5.42 -6.43 -17.16
CA VAL A 327 -6.52 -6.95 -17.99
C VAL A 327 -6.81 -5.99 -19.16
N PHE A 328 -6.80 -4.68 -18.89
CA PHE A 328 -6.95 -3.67 -19.95
C PHE A 328 -5.83 -3.78 -21.00
N LYS A 329 -4.57 -3.86 -20.57
CA LYS A 329 -3.41 -3.94 -21.49
C LYS A 329 -3.42 -5.24 -22.32
N SER A 330 -3.79 -6.38 -21.71
CA SER A 330 -3.92 -7.65 -22.43
C SER A 330 -5.09 -7.64 -23.43
N GLY A 331 -6.22 -7.04 -23.04
CA GLY A 331 -7.36 -6.86 -23.94
C GLY A 331 -7.04 -5.99 -25.15
N GLN A 332 -6.26 -4.90 -24.95
CA GLN A 332 -5.86 -4.01 -26.03
C GLN A 332 -4.93 -4.70 -27.04
N SER A 333 -4.03 -5.57 -26.59
CA SER A 333 -3.16 -6.35 -27.49
C SER A 333 -3.94 -7.39 -28.30
N SER A 334 -4.99 -7.97 -27.73
CA SER A 334 -5.84 -8.96 -28.42
C SER A 334 -6.76 -8.34 -29.48
N GLN A 335 -7.18 -7.09 -29.30
CA GLN A 335 -8.01 -6.36 -30.27
C GLN A 335 -7.28 -6.05 -31.60
N ILE A 336 -5.96 -6.05 -31.59
CA ILE A 336 -5.16 -5.83 -32.86
C ILE A 336 -5.12 -7.10 -33.71
N ILE A 337 -5.37 -8.26 -33.09
CA ILE A 337 -5.32 -9.57 -33.79
C ILE A 337 -6.68 -9.96 -34.37
N LEU A 338 -7.78 -9.42 -33.86
CA LEU A 338 -9.15 -9.59 -34.34
C LEU A 338 -9.51 -8.54 -35.41
#